data_55e518e564c332c2dd7d7791eabc20b1
#
_entry.id   55e518e564c332c2dd7d7791eabc20b1
#
_cell.length_a   1.000
_cell.length_b   1.000
_cell.length_c   1.000
_cell.angle_alpha   90.00
_cell.angle_beta   90.00
_cell.angle_gamma   90.00
#
_symmetry.space_group_name_H-M   'P 1'
#
loop_
_entity.id
_entity.type
_entity.pdbx_description
1 polymer ?
#
loop_
_entity_poly.entity_id
_entity_poly.type
_entity_poly.pdbx_seq_one_letter_code
_entity_poly.pdbx_strand_id
1 'polypeptide(L)' 'MANHTKGLKPGESAPASGQYQQRGPRGGEGKEVTVSRGEPLPPAPKPGMTYDLVDRTKNKSGRG' A
#
# COMPACT_ATOMS: atom_id res chain seq x y z
N MET A 1 -9.31 -12.81 -11.89
CA MET A 1 -8.20 -12.67 -11.26
C MET A 1 -8.17 -11.73 -10.13
N ALA A 2 -7.75 -12.14 -9.06
CA ALA A 2 -7.76 -11.30 -7.89
C ALA A 2 -6.56 -10.37 -7.89
N ASN A 3 -6.76 -9.16 -7.49
CA ASN A 3 -5.67 -8.25 -7.28
C ASN A 3 -5.09 -8.49 -5.91
N HIS A 4 -3.79 -8.54 -5.87
CA HIS A 4 -3.09 -8.74 -4.62
C HIS A 4 -2.98 -7.38 -3.94
N THR A 5 -3.85 -7.12 -2.98
CA THR A 5 -3.91 -5.81 -2.33
C THR A 5 -3.54 -5.84 -0.86
N LYS A 6 -3.17 -7.01 -0.34
CA LYS A 6 -2.78 -7.14 1.05
C LYS A 6 -1.47 -7.89 1.15
N GLY A 7 -0.72 -7.61 2.20
CA GLY A 7 0.54 -8.28 2.42
C GLY A 7 1.61 -7.93 1.42
N LEU A 8 1.52 -6.74 0.82
CA LEU A 8 2.50 -6.30 -0.16
C LEU A 8 3.79 -5.93 0.56
N LYS A 9 4.90 -6.20 -0.09
CA LYS A 9 6.19 -5.97 0.54
C LYS A 9 6.75 -4.61 0.16
N PRO A 10 7.56 -4.00 1.02
CA PRO A 10 8.26 -2.78 0.63
C PRO A 10 9.07 -3.02 -0.63
N GLY A 11 9.04 -2.06 -1.55
CA GLY A 11 9.72 -2.19 -2.83
C GLY A 11 8.91 -2.87 -3.91
N GLU A 12 7.82 -3.53 -3.54
CA GLU A 12 6.93 -4.17 -4.50
C GLU A 12 6.12 -3.09 -5.21
N SER A 13 5.82 -3.29 -6.49
CA SER A 13 5.03 -2.31 -7.24
C SER A 13 3.62 -2.26 -6.73
N ALA A 14 3.11 -1.06 -6.54
CA ALA A 14 1.74 -0.88 -6.08
C ALA A 14 0.77 -1.34 -7.16
N PRO A 15 -0.19 -2.21 -6.82
CA PRO A 15 -1.15 -2.71 -7.81
C PRO A 15 -2.20 -1.69 -8.23
N ALA A 16 -2.37 -0.65 -7.44
CA ALA A 16 -3.34 0.40 -7.75
C ALA A 16 -2.93 1.67 -7.03
N SER A 17 -3.35 2.80 -7.55
CA SER A 17 -3.14 4.07 -6.86
C SER A 17 -4.05 4.15 -5.65
N GLY A 18 -3.54 4.63 -4.54
CA GLY A 18 -4.37 4.77 -3.35
C GLY A 18 -3.56 4.86 -2.09
N GLN A 19 -4.25 4.69 -0.99
CA GLN A 19 -3.65 4.73 0.34
C GLN A 19 -3.29 3.33 0.78
N TYR A 20 -2.09 3.17 1.25
CA TYR A 20 -1.59 1.90 1.73
C TYR A 20 -1.26 2.02 3.20
N GLN A 21 -1.73 1.06 3.98
CA GLN A 21 -1.50 1.02 5.42
C GLN A 21 -0.33 0.09 5.70
N GLN A 22 0.66 0.58 6.43
CA GLN A 22 1.74 -0.27 6.90
C GLN A 22 1.23 -1.19 7.99
N ARG A 23 1.62 -2.46 7.92
CA ARG A 23 1.26 -3.45 8.92
C ARG A 23 2.52 -4.11 9.43
N GLY A 24 2.63 -4.23 10.72
CA GLY A 24 3.75 -4.92 11.32
C GLY A 24 3.60 -6.43 11.24
N PRO A 25 4.65 -7.17 11.57
CA PRO A 25 4.60 -8.64 11.50
C PRO A 25 3.59 -9.25 12.45
N ARG A 26 3.15 -8.50 13.45
CA ARG A 26 2.15 -8.97 14.38
C ARG A 26 0.80 -8.33 14.14
N GLY A 27 0.62 -7.67 12.99
CA GLY A 27 -0.63 -7.03 12.65
C GLY A 27 -0.78 -5.61 13.16
N GLY A 28 0.23 -5.06 13.82
CA GLY A 28 0.17 -3.67 14.26
C GLY A 28 0.15 -2.72 13.07
N GLU A 29 -0.52 -1.60 13.24
CA GLU A 29 -0.64 -0.62 12.17
C GLU A 29 0.41 0.45 12.31
N GLY A 30 0.95 0.85 11.17
CA GLY A 30 1.88 1.96 11.12
C GLY A 30 1.29 3.11 10.35
N LYS A 31 2.11 3.77 9.55
CA LYS A 31 1.67 4.92 8.78
C LYS A 31 0.86 4.51 7.57
N GLU A 32 0.02 5.42 7.11
CA GLU A 32 -0.56 5.31 5.78
C GLU A 32 0.29 6.09 4.82
N VAL A 33 0.47 5.57 3.63
CA VAL A 33 1.21 6.25 2.57
C VAL A 33 0.38 6.24 1.30
N THR A 34 0.55 7.27 0.48
CA THR A 34 -0.10 7.33 -0.82
C THR A 34 0.89 6.89 -1.87
N VAL A 35 0.51 5.89 -2.66
CA VAL A 35 1.39 5.36 -3.69
C VAL A 35 0.61 5.25 -4.98
N SER A 36 1.23 5.63 -6.07
CA SER A 36 0.62 5.52 -7.38
C SER A 36 0.83 4.13 -7.96
N ARG A 37 -0.11 3.69 -8.75
CA ARG A 37 -0.02 2.40 -9.39
C ARG A 37 1.30 2.26 -10.14
N GLY A 38 1.97 1.15 -9.93
CA GLY A 38 3.23 0.85 -10.59
C GLY A 38 4.45 1.39 -9.89
N GLU A 39 4.26 2.25 -8.89
CA GLU A 39 5.40 2.75 -8.13
C GLU A 39 5.76 1.81 -7.02
N PRO A 40 7.03 1.74 -6.64
CA PRO A 40 7.42 0.85 -5.56
C PRO A 40 6.90 1.36 -4.22
N LEU A 41 6.46 0.44 -3.40
CA LEU A 41 6.06 0.79 -2.04
C LEU A 41 7.30 1.22 -1.26
N PRO A 42 7.17 2.25 -0.41
CA PRO A 42 8.33 2.77 0.30
C PRO A 42 8.90 1.76 1.28
N PRO A 43 10.17 1.91 1.63
CA PRO A 43 10.75 1.01 2.62
C PRO A 43 10.06 1.18 3.96
N ALA A 44 9.90 0.07 4.66
CA ALA A 44 9.29 0.09 5.97
C ALA A 44 10.37 0.23 7.04
N PRO A 45 10.02 0.80 8.20
CA PRO A 45 11.01 1.04 9.25
C PRO A 45 11.51 -0.22 9.94
N LYS A 46 10.76 -1.33 9.84
CA LYS A 46 11.12 -2.56 10.51
C LYS A 46 10.98 -3.73 9.56
N PRO A 47 11.81 -4.77 9.73
CA PRO A 47 11.66 -5.96 8.90
C PRO A 47 10.34 -6.67 9.18
N GLY A 48 9.82 -7.32 8.17
CA GLY A 48 8.58 -8.06 8.30
C GLY A 48 7.32 -7.24 8.15
N MET A 49 7.45 -5.95 7.90
CA MET A 49 6.28 -5.10 7.68
C MET A 49 5.77 -5.26 6.25
N THR A 50 4.49 -5.08 6.09
CA THR A 50 3.84 -5.18 4.79
C THR A 50 2.90 -4.00 4.62
N TYR A 51 2.31 -3.93 3.43
CA TYR A 51 1.35 -2.87 3.10
C TYR A 51 0.03 -3.49 2.65
N ASP A 52 -1.06 -2.88 3.07
CA ASP A 52 -2.40 -3.24 2.60
C ASP A 52 -3.02 -2.04 1.93
N LEU A 53 -3.60 -2.25 0.77
CA LEU A 53 -4.36 -1.18 0.11
C LEU A 53 -5.67 -1.01 0.87
N VAL A 54 -5.85 0.16 1.47
CA VAL A 54 -7.02 0.41 2.30
C VAL A 54 -7.99 1.39 1.67
N ASP A 55 -7.53 2.17 0.68
CA ASP A 55 -8.41 3.13 0.04
C ASP A 55 -7.87 3.44 -1.35
N ARG A 56 -8.61 3.09 -2.39
CA ARG A 56 -8.22 3.39 -3.75
C ARG A 56 -8.46 4.86 -4.02
N THR A 57 -7.51 5.48 -4.73
CA THR A 57 -7.67 6.86 -5.17
C THR A 57 -8.75 6.91 -6.22
N LYS A 58 -9.62 7.82 -6.04
CA LYS A 58 -10.64 8.04 -7.03
C LYS A 58 -10.23 9.16 -7.96
N ASN A 59 -9.60 9.64 -7.94
CA ASN A 59 -9.19 10.57 -8.52
C ASN A 59 -9.54 11.33 -9.18
N LYS A 60 -9.32 11.33 -8.43
CA LYS A 60 -9.60 11.78 -8.74
C LYS A 60 -9.78 12.35 -9.20
N SER A 61 -9.79 12.51 -9.00
CA SER A 61 -10.29 12.81 -9.22
C SER A 61 -10.58 12.94 -9.54
N GLY A 62 -10.56 12.97 -9.33
CA GLY A 62 -11.21 12.96 -9.47
C GLY A 62 -11.54 13.04 -9.70
N ARG A 63 -11.60 13.13 -9.68
CA ARG A 63 -12.20 13.02 -9.62
C ARG A 63 -12.34 12.64 -9.98
N GLY A 64 -12.08 12.64 -9.93
CA GLY A 64 -12.34 12.17 -9.84
C GLY A 64 -12.29 12.07 -10.11
#